data_a5e75d8ae22c5e2538552047a2e0df29
#
_entry.id   a5e75d8ae22c5e2538552047a2e0df29
#
_cell.length_a   1.000
_cell.length_b   1.000
_cell.length_c   1.000
_cell.angle_alpha   90.00
_cell.angle_beta   90.00
_cell.angle_gamma   90.00
#
_symmetry.space_group_name_H-M   'P 1'
#
loop_
_entity.id
_entity.type
_entity.pdbx_description
1 polymer ?
#
loop_
_entity_poly.entity_id
_entity_poly.type
_entity_poly.pdbx_seq_one_letter_code
_entity_poly.pdbx_strand_id
1 'polypeptide(L)'
;PSYNSKPFPNEFMSLKDGSYKKSPVKIDALIVYPKKGKGPFPVLVFNHASGGAFLFSNEWFKFNRKAAKTLLKKGIAVMFVDNFTARNVISAGADQAQVSTYSFYIDAFMTLEYLSKDPKINIKKVGITGWSRGGMNSLAIAETRIRDALISKDLYFAASLPRSVECRQSGFFRNPQPIKETKIWMVNGEIDDASHAHICEEYGKKMKTNGADIKVTTKKGWGHGFDANYEAEYEAGQETWHECPDYYTEDNGMPNKDAKIDPSCITYGYSIGGIWYDDDRKSWEIFRKPFLKFFKKTLLK
;
A
#
# COMPACT_ATOMS: atom_id res chain seq x y z
N PRO A 1 -1.56 -18.68 5.25
CA PRO A 1 -1.54 -18.14 6.60
C PRO A 1 -0.86 -16.77 6.64
N SER A 2 -1.28 -15.92 7.53
CA SER A 2 -0.66 -14.66 7.91
C SER A 2 -0.70 -14.51 9.43
N TYR A 3 -0.42 -13.32 9.95
CA TYR A 3 -0.32 -13.10 11.39
C TYR A 3 -0.71 -11.67 11.75
N ASN A 4 -1.12 -11.44 13.00
CA ASN A 4 -1.23 -10.12 13.58
C ASN A 4 0.11 -9.72 14.20
N SER A 5 0.52 -8.46 14.01
CA SER A 5 1.60 -7.89 14.81
C SER A 5 1.12 -7.64 16.24
N LYS A 6 2.05 -7.40 17.18
CA LYS A 6 1.68 -6.78 18.44
C LYS A 6 1.18 -5.35 18.18
N PRO A 7 0.33 -4.79 19.10
CA PRO A 7 -0.09 -3.40 18.98
C PRO A 7 1.09 -2.44 19.23
N PHE A 8 0.90 -1.19 18.83
CA PHE A 8 1.80 -0.10 19.16
C PHE A 8 2.15 -0.09 20.67
N PRO A 9 3.38 0.19 21.06
CA PRO A 9 4.54 0.55 20.23
C PRO A 9 5.44 -0.63 19.82
N ASN A 10 5.03 -1.86 20.04
CA ASN A 10 5.85 -3.07 19.89
C ASN A 10 5.69 -3.78 18.54
N GLU A 11 5.12 -3.12 17.56
CA GLU A 11 4.76 -3.70 16.27
C GLU A 11 5.99 -4.29 15.56
N PHE A 12 6.99 -3.47 15.25
CA PHE A 12 8.19 -3.94 14.57
C PHE A 12 9.01 -4.89 15.44
N MET A 13 9.08 -4.66 16.75
CA MET A 13 9.80 -5.56 17.66
C MET A 13 9.20 -6.97 17.65
N SER A 14 7.87 -7.08 17.47
CA SER A 14 7.22 -8.37 17.34
C SER A 14 7.61 -9.13 16.06
N LEU A 15 7.95 -8.41 14.99
CA LEU A 15 8.50 -9.02 13.78
C LEU A 15 9.92 -9.49 14.02
N LYS A 16 10.76 -8.65 14.62
CA LYS A 16 12.17 -8.89 14.88
C LYS A 16 12.41 -10.09 15.81
N ASP A 17 11.60 -10.22 16.87
CA ASP A 17 11.70 -11.32 17.84
C ASP A 17 10.86 -12.55 17.48
N GLY A 18 10.11 -12.48 16.38
CA GLY A 18 9.25 -13.56 15.89
C GLY A 18 7.97 -13.78 16.72
N SER A 19 7.68 -12.95 17.73
CA SER A 19 6.50 -13.13 18.59
C SER A 19 5.16 -12.91 17.87
N TYR A 20 5.15 -12.21 16.72
CA TYR A 20 3.97 -12.12 15.85
C TYR A 20 3.42 -13.51 15.44
N LYS A 21 4.26 -14.53 15.34
CA LYS A 21 3.87 -15.91 14.97
C LYS A 21 2.90 -16.55 15.97
N LYS A 22 2.79 -15.98 17.19
CA LYS A 22 1.85 -16.43 18.20
C LYS A 22 0.41 -15.97 17.96
N SER A 23 0.19 -15.08 16.98
CA SER A 23 -1.12 -14.56 16.61
C SER A 23 -1.45 -14.85 15.12
N PRO A 24 -1.62 -16.14 14.75
CA PRO A 24 -1.91 -16.53 13.36
C PRO A 24 -3.30 -16.07 12.92
N VAL A 25 -3.41 -15.71 11.65
CA VAL A 25 -4.67 -15.42 10.98
C VAL A 25 -4.65 -16.00 9.56
N LYS A 26 -5.78 -16.45 9.06
CA LYS A 26 -5.91 -16.95 7.69
C LYS A 26 -6.64 -15.91 6.85
N ILE A 27 -5.88 -15.05 6.19
CA ILE A 27 -6.45 -14.05 5.28
C ILE A 27 -6.86 -14.67 3.95
N ASP A 28 -7.82 -14.05 3.28
CA ASP A 28 -8.32 -14.45 1.98
C ASP A 28 -7.72 -13.58 0.86
N ALA A 29 -7.59 -14.17 -0.32
CA ALA A 29 -7.18 -13.47 -1.51
C ALA A 29 -7.77 -14.10 -2.76
N LEU A 30 -8.09 -13.28 -3.76
CA LEU A 30 -8.54 -13.72 -5.07
C LEU A 30 -7.40 -13.54 -6.09
N ILE A 31 -6.88 -14.63 -6.62
CA ILE A 31 -5.94 -14.60 -7.74
C ILE A 31 -6.65 -14.93 -9.05
N VAL A 32 -6.37 -14.16 -10.09
CA VAL A 32 -6.90 -14.37 -11.44
C VAL A 32 -5.75 -14.43 -12.43
N TYR A 33 -5.69 -15.54 -13.17
CA TYR A 33 -4.66 -15.76 -14.19
C TYR A 33 -5.11 -15.27 -15.57
N PRO A 34 -4.15 -14.91 -16.45
CA PRO A 34 -4.45 -14.65 -17.86
C PRO A 34 -5.07 -15.88 -18.55
N LYS A 35 -6.08 -15.63 -19.39
CA LYS A 35 -6.71 -16.73 -20.18
C LYS A 35 -5.81 -17.29 -21.27
N LYS A 36 -4.78 -16.54 -21.68
CA LYS A 36 -3.82 -16.91 -22.73
C LYS A 36 -2.40 -16.97 -22.15
N GLY A 37 -1.58 -17.89 -22.66
CA GLY A 37 -0.22 -18.15 -22.19
C GLY A 37 -0.16 -19.32 -21.21
N LYS A 38 1.04 -19.88 -21.03
CA LYS A 38 1.28 -21.05 -20.17
C LYS A 38 1.94 -20.69 -18.83
N GLY A 39 2.31 -19.39 -18.62
CA GLY A 39 3.12 -18.99 -17.49
C GLY A 39 4.60 -19.40 -17.61
N PRO A 40 5.43 -19.18 -16.56
CA PRO A 40 5.04 -18.50 -15.34
C PRO A 40 4.69 -17.03 -15.57
N PHE A 41 3.58 -16.58 -14.96
CA PHE A 41 3.05 -15.23 -15.16
C PHE A 41 3.65 -14.24 -14.17
N PRO A 42 3.95 -13.00 -14.59
CA PRO A 42 4.08 -11.89 -13.66
C PRO A 42 2.75 -11.63 -12.95
N VAL A 43 2.80 -11.08 -11.74
CA VAL A 43 1.60 -10.79 -10.93
C VAL A 43 1.60 -9.35 -10.45
N LEU A 44 0.43 -8.71 -10.43
CA LEU A 44 0.20 -7.49 -9.68
C LEU A 44 -0.74 -7.75 -8.51
N VAL A 45 -0.25 -7.50 -7.29
CA VAL A 45 -1.01 -7.58 -6.04
C VAL A 45 -1.66 -6.23 -5.76
N PHE A 46 -2.98 -6.25 -5.50
CA PHE A 46 -3.76 -5.08 -5.10
C PHE A 46 -4.08 -5.14 -3.61
N ASN A 47 -3.73 -4.08 -2.89
CA ASN A 47 -4.13 -3.86 -1.49
C ASN A 47 -5.24 -2.82 -1.43
N HIS A 48 -6.23 -3.07 -0.55
CA HIS A 48 -7.31 -2.13 -0.30
C HIS A 48 -6.88 -1.03 0.69
N ALA A 49 -7.64 0.06 0.73
CA ALA A 49 -7.53 1.13 1.73
C ALA A 49 -8.28 0.76 3.02
N SER A 50 -8.41 1.72 3.94
CA SER A 50 -9.11 1.53 5.22
C SER A 50 -10.59 1.14 5.09
N GLY A 51 -11.22 1.41 3.94
CA GLY A 51 -12.58 0.97 3.67
C GLY A 51 -12.75 -0.54 3.43
N GLY A 52 -11.65 -1.33 3.35
CA GLY A 52 -11.74 -2.78 3.26
C GLY A 52 -11.80 -3.36 1.84
N ALA A 53 -11.82 -4.69 1.75
CA ALA A 53 -11.75 -5.42 0.48
C ALA A 53 -13.01 -5.26 -0.39
N PHE A 54 -14.15 -4.91 0.18
CA PHE A 54 -15.37 -4.67 -0.60
C PHE A 54 -15.19 -3.55 -1.64
N LEU A 55 -14.24 -2.63 -1.42
CA LEU A 55 -13.87 -1.59 -2.37
C LEU A 55 -13.39 -2.15 -3.72
N PHE A 56 -12.90 -3.38 -3.77
CA PHE A 56 -12.52 -4.03 -5.03
C PHE A 56 -13.73 -4.37 -5.92
N SER A 57 -14.88 -4.63 -5.32
CA SER A 57 -16.13 -4.94 -6.04
C SER A 57 -17.03 -3.73 -6.21
N ASN A 58 -16.86 -2.68 -5.41
CA ASN A 58 -17.67 -1.48 -5.41
C ASN A 58 -17.58 -0.72 -6.75
N GLU A 59 -18.68 -0.18 -7.21
CA GLU A 59 -18.76 0.62 -8.44
C GLU A 59 -17.97 1.95 -8.33
N TRP A 60 -17.78 2.47 -7.12
CA TRP A 60 -17.01 3.69 -6.86
C TRP A 60 -15.50 3.53 -7.09
N PHE A 61 -14.99 2.30 -7.08
CA PHE A 61 -13.56 2.01 -7.28
C PHE A 61 -13.31 1.15 -8.54
N LYS A 62 -13.94 1.54 -9.65
CA LYS A 62 -13.79 0.88 -10.98
C LYS A 62 -12.34 0.83 -11.48
N PHE A 63 -11.47 1.72 -10.98
CA PHE A 63 -10.07 1.81 -11.41
C PHE A 63 -9.36 0.46 -11.31
N ASN A 64 -9.36 -0.17 -10.14
CA ASN A 64 -8.65 -1.43 -9.91
C ASN A 64 -9.17 -2.54 -10.83
N ARG A 65 -10.50 -2.68 -10.99
CA ARG A 65 -11.11 -3.68 -11.87
C ARG A 65 -10.82 -3.43 -13.36
N LYS A 66 -10.86 -2.17 -13.81
CA LYS A 66 -10.51 -1.81 -15.20
C LYS A 66 -9.04 -2.01 -15.48
N ALA A 67 -8.16 -1.68 -14.53
CA ALA A 67 -6.73 -1.94 -14.62
C ALA A 67 -6.44 -3.44 -14.68
N ALA A 68 -7.02 -4.23 -13.76
CA ALA A 68 -6.88 -5.69 -13.71
C ALA A 68 -7.30 -6.36 -15.02
N LYS A 69 -8.49 -6.01 -15.56
CA LYS A 69 -8.95 -6.53 -16.86
C LYS A 69 -7.94 -6.26 -17.99
N THR A 70 -7.30 -5.10 -17.96
CA THR A 70 -6.30 -4.75 -18.98
C THR A 70 -4.99 -5.51 -18.77
N LEU A 71 -4.52 -5.67 -17.53
CA LEU A 71 -3.31 -6.41 -17.18
C LEU A 71 -3.45 -7.89 -17.55
N LEU A 72 -4.58 -8.52 -17.23
CA LEU A 72 -4.87 -9.91 -17.61
C LEU A 72 -4.79 -10.14 -19.12
N LYS A 73 -5.34 -9.21 -19.92
CA LYS A 73 -5.23 -9.25 -21.39
C LYS A 73 -3.79 -9.10 -21.90
N LYS A 74 -2.88 -8.58 -21.06
CA LYS A 74 -1.45 -8.40 -21.37
C LYS A 74 -0.56 -9.48 -20.79
N GLY A 75 -1.14 -10.54 -20.21
CA GLY A 75 -0.39 -11.65 -19.67
C GLY A 75 0.14 -11.43 -18.24
N ILE A 76 -0.38 -10.46 -17.51
CA ILE A 76 -0.07 -10.21 -16.09
C ILE A 76 -1.24 -10.74 -15.26
N ALA A 77 -0.99 -11.69 -14.37
CA ALA A 77 -1.96 -12.14 -13.39
C ALA A 77 -2.24 -11.03 -12.36
N VAL A 78 -3.38 -11.09 -11.71
CA VAL A 78 -3.75 -10.11 -10.68
C VAL A 78 -4.20 -10.83 -9.42
N MET A 79 -3.87 -10.26 -8.26
CA MET A 79 -4.29 -10.77 -6.96
C MET A 79 -4.85 -9.64 -6.12
N PHE A 80 -6.02 -9.87 -5.52
CA PHE A 80 -6.66 -8.96 -4.59
C PHE A 80 -6.61 -9.57 -3.20
N VAL A 81 -6.02 -8.87 -2.23
CA VAL A 81 -5.82 -9.36 -0.87
C VAL A 81 -6.83 -8.70 0.06
N ASP A 82 -7.51 -9.52 0.87
CA ASP A 82 -8.39 -9.06 1.93
C ASP A 82 -7.64 -9.14 3.28
N ASN A 83 -7.25 -7.98 3.78
CA ASN A 83 -6.52 -7.86 5.03
C ASN A 83 -7.44 -7.77 6.26
N PHE A 84 -8.75 -7.60 6.09
CA PHE A 84 -9.68 -7.24 7.15
C PHE A 84 -10.65 -8.34 7.56
N THR A 85 -11.35 -8.95 6.63
CA THR A 85 -12.47 -9.84 6.93
C THR A 85 -12.10 -10.98 7.89
N ALA A 86 -10.92 -11.58 7.72
CA ALA A 86 -10.43 -12.63 8.62
C ALA A 86 -10.08 -12.14 10.06
N ARG A 87 -10.07 -10.81 10.25
CA ARG A 87 -9.89 -10.15 11.54
C ARG A 87 -11.20 -9.59 12.11
N ASN A 88 -12.34 -9.97 11.52
CA ASN A 88 -13.68 -9.46 11.85
C ASN A 88 -13.80 -7.93 11.69
N VAL A 89 -13.05 -7.34 10.78
CA VAL A 89 -13.10 -5.93 10.42
C VAL A 89 -13.62 -5.81 9.00
N ILE A 90 -14.61 -4.95 8.78
CA ILE A 90 -15.13 -4.63 7.44
C ILE A 90 -14.45 -3.37 6.91
N SER A 91 -14.33 -2.37 7.76
CA SER A 91 -13.70 -1.09 7.48
C SER A 91 -13.01 -0.56 8.75
N ALA A 92 -11.86 0.03 8.58
CA ALA A 92 -11.12 0.74 9.64
C ALA A 92 -11.09 2.26 9.41
N GLY A 93 -11.98 2.79 8.54
CA GLY A 93 -11.98 4.22 8.20
C GLY A 93 -12.22 5.14 9.39
N ALA A 94 -13.15 4.74 10.28
CA ALA A 94 -13.50 5.51 11.47
C ALA A 94 -12.62 5.20 12.71
N ASP A 95 -11.83 4.13 12.65
CA ASP A 95 -10.89 3.72 13.70
C ASP A 95 -9.75 2.93 13.06
N GLN A 96 -8.66 3.62 12.79
CA GLN A 96 -7.50 3.05 12.10
C GLN A 96 -6.74 2.03 12.99
N ALA A 97 -6.95 2.04 14.30
CA ALA A 97 -6.26 1.16 15.24
C ALA A 97 -6.79 -0.29 15.26
N GLN A 98 -7.98 -0.55 14.69
CA GLN A 98 -8.57 -1.89 14.64
C GLN A 98 -7.65 -2.96 14.05
N VAL A 99 -6.82 -2.59 13.08
CA VAL A 99 -5.80 -3.48 12.51
C VAL A 99 -4.48 -2.72 12.43
N SER A 100 -3.45 -3.24 13.10
CA SER A 100 -2.13 -2.63 13.06
C SER A 100 -1.59 -2.53 11.62
N THR A 101 -0.93 -1.43 11.31
CA THR A 101 -0.27 -1.21 10.01
C THR A 101 0.74 -2.32 9.69
N TYR A 102 1.48 -2.79 10.69
CA TYR A 102 2.43 -3.91 10.51
C TYR A 102 1.75 -5.23 10.19
N SER A 103 0.50 -5.45 10.60
CA SER A 103 -0.27 -6.63 10.17
C SER A 103 -0.49 -6.63 8.65
N PHE A 104 -0.70 -5.47 8.04
CA PHE A 104 -0.74 -5.34 6.58
C PHE A 104 0.60 -5.68 5.92
N TYR A 105 1.72 -5.26 6.53
CA TYR A 105 3.05 -5.55 6.00
C TYR A 105 3.34 -7.05 6.06
N ILE A 106 2.97 -7.70 7.17
CA ILE A 106 3.04 -9.16 7.29
C ILE A 106 2.22 -9.81 6.17
N ASP A 107 0.98 -9.38 5.96
CA ASP A 107 0.10 -9.93 4.93
C ASP A 107 0.72 -9.82 3.53
N ALA A 108 1.34 -8.68 3.20
CA ALA A 108 2.00 -8.49 1.91
C ALA A 108 3.18 -9.45 1.71
N PHE A 109 4.04 -9.60 2.72
CA PHE A 109 5.19 -10.51 2.63
C PHE A 109 4.78 -11.98 2.66
N MET A 110 3.76 -12.35 3.45
CA MET A 110 3.19 -13.70 3.41
C MET A 110 2.51 -14.01 2.07
N THR A 111 1.92 -13.00 1.43
CA THR A 111 1.39 -13.11 0.07
C THR A 111 2.51 -13.37 -0.93
N LEU A 112 3.64 -12.66 -0.83
CA LEU A 112 4.80 -12.88 -1.69
C LEU A 112 5.40 -14.27 -1.48
N GLU A 113 5.52 -14.71 -0.23
CA GLU A 113 5.98 -16.07 0.09
C GLU A 113 5.01 -17.14 -0.44
N TYR A 114 3.70 -16.92 -0.36
CA TYR A 114 2.70 -17.81 -0.95
C TYR A 114 2.87 -17.90 -2.47
N LEU A 115 3.02 -16.76 -3.15
CA LEU A 115 3.22 -16.72 -4.60
C LEU A 115 4.53 -17.38 -5.04
N SER A 116 5.56 -17.39 -4.19
CA SER A 116 6.84 -18.06 -4.49
C SER A 116 6.72 -19.59 -4.62
N LYS A 117 5.66 -20.16 -4.06
CA LYS A 117 5.37 -21.61 -4.08
C LYS A 117 4.46 -22.01 -5.25
N ASP A 118 3.95 -21.04 -6.01
CA ASP A 118 3.07 -21.33 -7.16
C ASP A 118 3.90 -21.41 -8.47
N PRO A 119 4.00 -22.59 -9.11
CA PRO A 119 4.77 -22.76 -10.32
C PRO A 119 4.25 -21.97 -11.52
N LYS A 120 3.02 -21.45 -11.45
CA LYS A 120 2.45 -20.59 -12.49
C LYS A 120 2.92 -19.14 -12.38
N ILE A 121 3.65 -18.77 -11.33
CA ILE A 121 4.06 -17.41 -11.04
C ILE A 121 5.55 -17.19 -11.27
N ASN A 122 5.88 -16.13 -11.99
CA ASN A 122 7.24 -15.64 -12.05
C ASN A 122 7.53 -14.75 -10.83
N ILE A 123 8.13 -15.34 -9.80
CA ILE A 123 8.38 -14.65 -8.52
C ILE A 123 9.28 -13.42 -8.64
N LYS A 124 10.13 -13.35 -9.67
CA LYS A 124 10.98 -12.19 -9.96
C LYS A 124 10.21 -11.05 -10.63
N LYS A 125 8.92 -11.26 -10.92
CA LYS A 125 8.04 -10.30 -11.62
C LYS A 125 6.73 -10.09 -10.87
N VAL A 126 6.81 -9.95 -9.55
CA VAL A 126 5.66 -9.61 -8.70
C VAL A 126 5.68 -8.13 -8.38
N GLY A 127 4.59 -7.44 -8.69
CA GLY A 127 4.38 -6.04 -8.31
C GLY A 127 3.30 -5.91 -7.25
N ILE A 128 3.24 -4.74 -6.61
CA ILE A 128 2.24 -4.42 -5.59
C ILE A 128 1.72 -2.99 -5.77
N THR A 129 0.47 -2.76 -5.45
CA THR A 129 -0.14 -1.42 -5.47
C THR A 129 -1.30 -1.33 -4.48
N GLY A 130 -1.57 -0.13 -4.01
CA GLY A 130 -2.71 0.20 -3.18
C GLY A 130 -2.81 1.72 -3.01
N TRP A 131 -3.87 2.20 -2.37
CA TRP A 131 -4.03 3.61 -2.04
C TRP A 131 -4.33 3.77 -0.54
N SER A 132 -4.05 4.95 0.04
CA SER A 132 -4.21 5.20 1.46
C SER A 132 -3.47 4.13 2.30
N ARG A 133 -4.10 3.42 3.20
CA ARG A 133 -3.51 2.31 3.96
C ARG A 133 -2.88 1.24 3.06
N GLY A 134 -3.51 0.89 1.94
CA GLY A 134 -2.93 -0.01 0.94
C GLY A 134 -1.71 0.61 0.23
N GLY A 135 -1.68 1.93 0.10
CA GLY A 135 -0.52 2.69 -0.37
C GLY A 135 0.64 2.64 0.62
N MET A 136 0.36 2.81 1.93
CA MET A 136 1.35 2.64 2.99
C MET A 136 1.97 1.24 2.94
N ASN A 137 1.14 0.19 2.84
CA ASN A 137 1.60 -1.17 2.66
C ASN A 137 2.51 -1.32 1.43
N SER A 138 2.08 -0.76 0.30
CA SER A 138 2.85 -0.80 -0.95
C SER A 138 4.19 -0.05 -0.88
N LEU A 139 4.34 0.94 0.00
CA LEU A 139 5.62 1.63 0.22
C LEU A 139 6.51 0.87 1.21
N ALA A 140 5.94 0.39 2.32
CA ALA A 140 6.68 -0.25 3.40
C ALA A 140 7.34 -1.58 2.99
N ILE A 141 6.80 -2.27 1.97
CA ILE A 141 7.41 -3.51 1.45
C ILE A 141 8.80 -3.29 0.83
N ALA A 142 9.18 -2.06 0.60
CA ALA A 142 10.52 -1.72 0.13
C ALA A 142 11.57 -1.58 1.27
N GLU A 143 11.20 -1.79 2.53
CA GLU A 143 12.10 -1.72 3.69
C GLU A 143 12.74 -3.08 3.97
N THR A 144 14.08 -3.14 3.93
CA THR A 144 14.83 -4.39 4.11
C THR A 144 14.62 -5.02 5.48
N ARG A 145 14.54 -4.21 6.55
CA ARG A 145 14.38 -4.70 7.92
C ARG A 145 13.04 -5.41 8.14
N ILE A 146 11.98 -4.92 7.48
CA ILE A 146 10.65 -5.57 7.54
C ILE A 146 10.69 -6.89 6.76
N ARG A 147 11.24 -6.88 5.54
CA ARG A 147 11.38 -8.10 4.75
C ARG A 147 12.19 -9.16 5.48
N ASP A 148 13.36 -8.79 5.97
CA ASP A 148 14.33 -9.73 6.56
C ASP A 148 13.82 -10.34 7.87
N ALA A 149 12.90 -9.66 8.57
CA ALA A 149 12.22 -10.19 9.74
C ALA A 149 11.10 -11.21 9.40
N LEU A 150 10.60 -11.20 8.17
CA LEU A 150 9.40 -11.96 7.77
C LEU A 150 9.67 -13.12 6.82
N ILE A 151 10.50 -12.89 5.80
CA ILE A 151 10.72 -13.83 4.69
C ILE A 151 12.19 -13.88 4.26
N SER A 152 12.53 -14.77 3.31
CA SER A 152 13.87 -14.82 2.72
C SER A 152 14.23 -13.50 2.03
N LYS A 153 15.52 -13.11 2.17
CA LYS A 153 16.10 -11.94 1.53
C LYS A 153 16.06 -11.98 -0.01
N ASP A 154 15.97 -13.17 -0.58
CA ASP A 154 15.88 -13.36 -2.03
C ASP A 154 14.50 -13.05 -2.61
N LEU A 155 13.50 -12.87 -1.73
CA LEU A 155 12.14 -12.52 -2.12
C LEU A 155 11.92 -11.02 -1.95
N TYR A 156 11.43 -10.37 -2.99
CA TYR A 156 11.07 -8.95 -3.01
C TYR A 156 10.02 -8.67 -4.09
N PHE A 157 9.30 -7.58 -3.92
CA PHE A 157 8.43 -7.07 -4.97
C PHE A 157 9.29 -6.31 -6.02
N ALA A 158 9.23 -6.74 -7.28
CA ALA A 158 9.98 -6.10 -8.36
C ALA A 158 9.50 -4.67 -8.67
N ALA A 159 8.24 -4.37 -8.38
CA ALA A 159 7.65 -3.05 -8.61
C ALA A 159 6.64 -2.70 -7.53
N SER A 160 6.62 -1.44 -7.12
CA SER A 160 5.63 -0.89 -6.20
C SER A 160 5.07 0.42 -6.72
N LEU A 161 3.73 0.58 -6.61
CA LEU A 161 3.04 1.83 -6.93
C LEU A 161 2.11 2.22 -5.77
N PRO A 162 2.64 2.86 -4.73
CA PRO A 162 1.87 3.44 -3.63
C PRO A 162 1.16 4.71 -4.07
N ARG A 163 -0.09 4.91 -3.59
CA ARG A 163 -0.93 6.07 -3.92
C ARG A 163 -1.54 6.68 -2.66
N SER A 164 -1.60 8.02 -2.58
CA SER A 164 -2.18 8.77 -1.45
C SER A 164 -1.68 8.22 -0.10
N VAL A 165 -0.37 8.26 0.09
CA VAL A 165 0.31 7.63 1.22
C VAL A 165 0.52 8.65 2.34
N GLU A 166 0.20 8.28 3.59
CA GLU A 166 0.67 8.99 4.77
C GLU A 166 2.07 8.50 5.16
N CYS A 167 3.08 9.35 5.02
CA CYS A 167 4.50 8.97 5.15
C CYS A 167 5.13 9.25 6.52
N ARG A 168 4.38 9.74 7.51
CA ARG A 168 4.88 10.08 8.86
C ARG A 168 4.61 9.05 9.94
N GLN A 169 3.93 7.96 9.64
CA GLN A 169 3.46 7.03 10.66
C GLN A 169 4.52 6.01 11.09
N SER A 170 4.29 5.40 12.24
CA SER A 170 5.13 4.35 12.84
C SER A 170 5.40 3.14 11.94
N GLY A 171 4.65 3.03 10.84
CA GLY A 171 4.88 2.03 9.80
C GLY A 171 6.12 2.28 8.95
N PHE A 172 6.76 3.46 9.06
CA PHE A 172 7.93 3.83 8.30
C PHE A 172 9.12 4.11 9.22
N PHE A 173 10.31 3.77 8.75
CA PHE A 173 11.53 4.08 9.47
C PHE A 173 11.98 5.51 9.19
N ARG A 174 12.45 6.23 10.24
CA ARG A 174 13.03 7.57 10.07
C ARG A 174 14.20 7.56 9.09
N ASN A 175 15.04 6.51 9.15
CA ASN A 175 16.16 6.25 8.26
C ASN A 175 15.85 5.01 7.41
N PRO A 176 15.14 5.12 6.27
CA PRO A 176 14.75 3.96 5.47
C PRO A 176 15.95 3.20 4.91
N GLN A 177 15.88 1.87 4.91
CA GLN A 177 16.85 0.98 4.28
C GLN A 177 16.18 0.27 3.09
N PRO A 178 16.15 0.88 1.90
CA PRO A 178 15.35 0.38 0.81
C PRO A 178 15.91 -0.90 0.18
N ILE A 179 15.00 -1.76 -0.26
CA ILE A 179 15.28 -2.87 -1.17
C ILE A 179 15.57 -2.27 -2.55
N LYS A 180 16.81 -2.31 -2.99
CA LYS A 180 17.29 -1.64 -4.20
C LYS A 180 16.70 -2.21 -5.49
N GLU A 181 16.31 -3.48 -5.47
CA GLU A 181 15.69 -4.20 -6.57
C GLU A 181 14.23 -3.81 -6.81
N THR A 182 13.58 -3.19 -5.82
CA THR A 182 12.18 -2.74 -5.93
C THR A 182 12.12 -1.40 -6.64
N LYS A 183 11.48 -1.38 -7.80
CA LYS A 183 11.20 -0.15 -8.52
C LYS A 183 9.95 0.52 -8.00
N ILE A 184 10.05 1.76 -7.50
CA ILE A 184 8.94 2.47 -6.85
C ILE A 184 8.50 3.67 -7.69
N TRP A 185 7.18 3.80 -7.88
CA TRP A 185 6.58 5.04 -8.35
C TRP A 185 5.46 5.44 -7.40
N MET A 186 5.75 6.37 -6.51
CA MET A 186 4.77 6.92 -5.55
C MET A 186 4.01 8.10 -6.17
N VAL A 187 2.70 8.13 -5.99
CA VAL A 187 1.82 9.17 -6.54
C VAL A 187 0.89 9.68 -5.45
N ASN A 188 0.96 10.98 -5.16
CA ASN A 188 0.10 11.67 -4.21
C ASN A 188 -0.63 12.83 -4.87
N GLY A 189 -1.73 13.28 -4.28
CA GLY A 189 -2.45 14.48 -4.65
C GLY A 189 -1.87 15.71 -3.96
N GLU A 190 -1.87 16.87 -4.66
CA GLU A 190 -1.40 18.15 -4.08
C GLU A 190 -2.34 18.65 -2.99
N ILE A 191 -3.64 18.44 -3.17
CA ILE A 191 -4.69 18.89 -2.24
C ILE A 191 -5.24 17.73 -1.38
N ASP A 192 -4.45 16.66 -1.21
CA ASP A 192 -4.80 15.55 -0.33
C ASP A 192 -4.74 16.02 1.13
N ASP A 193 -5.90 16.19 1.76
CA ASP A 193 -6.09 16.67 3.12
C ASP A 193 -6.06 15.54 4.17
N ALA A 194 -6.01 14.28 3.72
CA ALA A 194 -5.79 13.13 4.60
C ALA A 194 -4.31 12.73 4.69
N SER A 195 -3.54 12.95 3.62
CA SER A 195 -2.17 12.46 3.46
C SER A 195 -1.33 13.49 2.71
N HIS A 196 -0.71 14.39 3.45
CA HIS A 196 0.00 15.54 2.88
C HIS A 196 1.16 15.13 1.96
N ALA A 197 1.09 15.54 0.69
CA ALA A 197 2.04 15.12 -0.34
C ALA A 197 3.49 15.52 -0.05
N HIS A 198 3.73 16.71 0.52
CA HIS A 198 5.08 17.22 0.81
C HIS A 198 5.87 16.31 1.74
N ILE A 199 5.20 15.66 2.70
CA ILE A 199 5.83 14.72 3.63
C ILE A 199 6.35 13.48 2.90
N CYS A 200 5.56 12.97 1.97
CA CYS A 200 5.99 11.86 1.12
C CYS A 200 7.08 12.25 0.11
N GLU A 201 7.12 13.50 -0.32
CA GLU A 201 8.22 14.02 -1.12
C GLU A 201 9.54 14.00 -0.34
N GLU A 202 9.51 14.43 0.92
CA GLU A 202 10.68 14.40 1.81
C GLU A 202 11.10 12.96 2.12
N TYR A 203 10.15 12.09 2.46
CA TYR A 203 10.45 10.68 2.70
C TYR A 203 11.01 9.99 1.46
N GLY A 204 10.47 10.29 0.28
CA GLY A 204 10.97 9.79 -0.99
C GLY A 204 12.39 10.27 -1.31
N LYS A 205 12.75 11.50 -0.94
CA LYS A 205 14.13 12.01 -1.03
C LYS A 205 15.07 11.19 -0.13
N LYS A 206 14.69 10.92 1.13
CA LYS A 206 15.46 10.06 2.04
C LYS A 206 15.67 8.65 1.47
N MET A 207 14.60 8.02 0.98
CA MET A 207 14.69 6.71 0.34
C MET A 207 15.65 6.73 -0.85
N LYS A 208 15.56 7.75 -1.71
CA LYS A 208 16.43 7.89 -2.89
C LYS A 208 17.90 8.08 -2.49
N THR A 209 18.19 8.90 -1.48
CA THR A 209 19.53 9.10 -0.94
C THR A 209 20.11 7.78 -0.42
N ASN A 210 19.28 6.93 0.16
CA ASN A 210 19.65 5.61 0.67
C ASN A 210 19.66 4.50 -0.40
N GLY A 211 19.47 4.87 -1.67
CA GLY A 211 19.69 3.99 -2.82
C GLY A 211 18.43 3.35 -3.42
N ALA A 212 17.22 3.81 -3.07
CA ALA A 212 15.98 3.33 -3.71
C ALA A 212 15.87 3.77 -5.18
N ASP A 213 15.40 2.88 -6.05
CA ASP A 213 14.88 3.26 -7.39
C ASP A 213 13.46 3.80 -7.22
N ILE A 214 13.34 5.05 -6.77
CA ILE A 214 12.07 5.70 -6.47
C ILE A 214 11.85 6.95 -7.29
N LYS A 215 10.63 7.07 -7.83
CA LYS A 215 10.06 8.30 -8.38
C LYS A 215 8.87 8.71 -7.53
N VAL A 216 8.85 9.95 -7.05
CA VAL A 216 7.70 10.58 -6.40
C VAL A 216 7.04 11.54 -7.39
N THR A 217 5.72 11.57 -7.41
CA THR A 217 4.93 12.46 -8.26
C THR A 217 3.77 13.02 -7.45
N THR A 218 3.76 14.32 -7.23
CA THR A 218 2.61 15.05 -6.72
C THR A 218 1.78 15.57 -7.90
N LYS A 219 0.49 15.27 -7.88
CA LYS A 219 -0.44 15.65 -8.95
C LYS A 219 -1.21 16.88 -8.54
N LYS A 220 -1.00 17.98 -9.30
CA LYS A 220 -1.66 19.26 -9.07
C LYS A 220 -3.17 19.11 -9.08
N GLY A 221 -3.84 19.64 -8.06
CA GLY A 221 -5.29 19.65 -7.90
C GLY A 221 -5.92 18.28 -7.60
N TRP A 222 -5.13 17.23 -7.35
CA TRP A 222 -5.67 15.93 -6.97
C TRP A 222 -5.70 15.77 -5.44
N GLY A 223 -6.80 15.19 -4.93
CA GLY A 223 -7.02 14.93 -3.50
C GLY A 223 -6.85 13.45 -3.14
N HIS A 224 -7.29 13.10 -1.93
CA HIS A 224 -7.29 11.72 -1.45
C HIS A 224 -8.22 10.85 -2.29
N GLY A 225 -7.76 9.68 -2.69
CA GLY A 225 -8.58 8.77 -3.53
C GLY A 225 -8.82 9.26 -4.96
N PHE A 226 -7.91 10.03 -5.54
CA PHE A 226 -7.99 10.54 -6.92
C PHE A 226 -8.25 9.47 -8.00
N ASP A 227 -8.12 8.20 -7.68
CA ASP A 227 -8.42 7.07 -8.54
C ASP A 227 -9.84 6.49 -8.34
N ALA A 228 -10.66 7.07 -7.45
CA ALA A 228 -12.08 6.81 -7.38
C ALA A 228 -12.82 7.37 -8.61
N ASN A 229 -13.96 6.77 -8.95
CA ASN A 229 -14.79 7.21 -10.09
C ASN A 229 -16.08 7.93 -9.69
N TYR A 230 -16.11 8.48 -8.49
CA TYR A 230 -17.05 9.49 -8.04
C TYR A 230 -16.29 10.79 -7.76
N GLU A 231 -16.98 11.90 -7.78
CA GLU A 231 -16.44 13.21 -7.47
C GLU A 231 -16.10 13.30 -5.96
N ALA A 232 -15.08 14.09 -5.63
CA ALA A 232 -14.63 14.19 -4.25
C ALA A 232 -15.72 14.76 -3.34
N GLU A 233 -15.99 14.06 -2.25
CA GLU A 233 -16.95 14.41 -1.21
C GLU A 233 -16.26 14.43 0.15
N TYR A 234 -16.72 15.30 1.06
CA TYR A 234 -16.21 15.36 2.43
C TYR A 234 -16.83 14.27 3.29
N GLU A 235 -15.99 13.41 3.85
CA GLU A 235 -16.33 12.25 4.67
C GLU A 235 -16.01 12.53 6.14
N ALA A 236 -16.96 13.07 6.88
CA ALA A 236 -16.78 13.54 8.26
C ALA A 236 -16.41 12.44 9.27
N GLY A 237 -16.74 11.18 9.00
CA GLY A 237 -16.50 10.06 9.90
C GLY A 237 -15.17 9.33 9.69
N GLN A 238 -14.31 9.80 8.82
CA GLN A 238 -13.04 9.16 8.51
C GLN A 238 -11.93 9.69 9.40
N GLU A 239 -11.27 8.83 10.16
CA GLU A 239 -10.13 9.15 11.00
C GLU A 239 -8.91 9.53 10.17
N THR A 240 -8.23 10.61 10.55
CA THR A 240 -6.95 11.01 9.98
C THR A 240 -5.96 11.45 11.07
N TRP A 241 -4.67 11.25 10.78
CA TRP A 241 -3.57 11.51 11.70
C TRP A 241 -2.65 12.63 11.20
N HIS A 242 -3.12 13.41 10.22
CA HIS A 242 -2.30 14.44 9.57
C HIS A 242 -1.90 15.59 10.49
N GLU A 243 -2.64 15.82 11.58
CA GLU A 243 -2.29 16.79 12.62
C GLU A 243 -1.37 16.23 13.70
N CYS A 244 -1.16 14.89 13.70
CA CYS A 244 -0.31 14.26 14.69
C CYS A 244 1.18 14.52 14.40
N PRO A 245 2.05 14.54 15.44
CA PRO A 245 3.48 14.64 15.25
C PRO A 245 4.04 13.42 14.51
N ASP A 246 5.27 13.53 14.00
CA ASP A 246 5.93 12.47 13.25
C ASP A 246 6.11 11.19 14.08
N TYR A 247 5.60 10.08 13.57
CA TYR A 247 5.69 8.76 14.19
C TYR A 247 6.56 7.81 13.39
N TYR A 248 7.83 8.04 13.33
CA TYR A 248 8.72 7.08 12.67
C TYR A 248 9.16 5.98 13.63
N THR A 249 9.37 4.78 13.10
CA THR A 249 10.16 3.75 13.75
C THR A 249 11.64 4.16 13.67
N GLU A 250 12.34 4.16 14.80
CA GLU A 250 13.76 4.44 14.87
C GLU A 250 14.59 3.18 14.52
N ASP A 251 15.89 3.34 14.34
CA ASP A 251 16.78 2.24 13.96
C ASP A 251 16.84 1.11 15.00
N ASN A 252 16.52 1.42 16.26
CA ASN A 252 16.37 0.42 17.33
C ASN A 252 15.07 -0.40 17.24
N GLY A 253 14.15 -0.03 16.34
CA GLY A 253 12.88 -0.69 16.12
C GLY A 253 11.73 -0.20 16.99
N MET A 254 11.95 0.83 17.80
CA MET A 254 10.91 1.47 18.62
C MET A 254 10.47 2.79 17.97
N PRO A 255 9.23 3.23 18.20
CA PRO A 255 8.82 4.58 17.82
C PRO A 255 9.73 5.63 18.48
N ASN A 256 9.91 6.76 17.82
CA ASN A 256 10.68 7.87 18.41
C ASN A 256 10.08 8.29 19.78
N LYS A 257 10.94 8.60 20.72
CA LYS A 257 10.58 8.87 22.13
C LYS A 257 9.64 10.05 22.31
N ASP A 258 9.69 11.00 21.38
CA ASP A 258 8.88 12.22 21.39
C ASP A 258 7.48 11.99 20.80
N ALA A 259 7.26 10.86 20.17
CA ALA A 259 5.96 10.42 19.69
C ALA A 259 5.11 9.90 20.84
N LYS A 260 4.76 10.76 21.79
CA LYS A 260 3.55 10.50 22.58
C LYS A 260 2.38 10.64 21.64
N ILE A 261 1.73 9.53 21.33
CA ILE A 261 0.41 9.62 20.69
C ILE A 261 -0.50 10.29 21.72
N ASP A 262 -0.65 11.58 21.58
CA ASP A 262 -1.75 12.28 22.20
C ASP A 262 -2.96 12.02 21.31
N PRO A 263 -3.97 11.26 21.77
CA PRO A 263 -5.18 11.03 20.98
C PRO A 263 -5.88 12.31 20.52
N SER A 264 -5.60 13.46 21.16
CA SER A 264 -6.14 14.76 20.76
C SER A 264 -5.65 15.25 19.39
N CYS A 265 -4.56 14.68 18.85
CA CYS A 265 -4.10 14.99 17.50
C CYS A 265 -4.86 14.24 16.41
N ILE A 266 -5.61 13.19 16.78
CA ILE A 266 -6.43 12.44 15.83
C ILE A 266 -7.63 13.32 15.47
N THR A 267 -7.80 13.58 14.20
CA THR A 267 -8.90 14.36 13.66
C THR A 267 -9.80 13.50 12.79
N TYR A 268 -10.97 14.02 12.45
CA TYR A 268 -11.95 13.32 11.64
C TYR A 268 -12.41 14.21 10.51
N GLY A 269 -12.56 13.59 9.35
CA GLY A 269 -13.07 14.20 8.15
C GLY A 269 -11.98 14.69 7.21
N TYR A 270 -12.11 14.25 5.97
CA TYR A 270 -11.31 14.70 4.84
C TYR A 270 -12.07 14.42 3.53
N SER A 271 -11.60 15.03 2.45
CA SER A 271 -12.24 14.86 1.14
C SER A 271 -11.73 13.61 0.44
N ILE A 272 -12.63 12.70 0.05
CA ILE A 272 -12.30 11.48 -0.70
C ILE A 272 -12.99 11.50 -2.05
N GLY A 273 -12.26 11.19 -3.10
CA GLY A 273 -12.84 10.99 -4.43
C GLY A 273 -11.95 11.48 -5.57
N GLY A 274 -12.45 11.25 -6.78
CA GLY A 274 -11.79 11.67 -8.00
C GLY A 274 -12.03 13.13 -8.32
N ILE A 275 -11.14 13.72 -9.11
CA ILE A 275 -11.32 15.06 -9.65
C ILE A 275 -11.91 14.95 -11.06
N TRP A 276 -12.94 15.74 -11.31
CA TRP A 276 -13.58 15.84 -12.62
C TRP A 276 -13.24 17.20 -13.24
N TYR A 277 -12.92 17.21 -14.50
CA TYR A 277 -12.54 18.41 -15.24
C TYR A 277 -13.69 18.83 -16.17
N ASP A 278 -13.72 20.11 -16.51
CA ASP A 278 -14.77 20.71 -17.35
C ASP A 278 -14.92 20.05 -18.74
N ASP A 279 -13.87 19.33 -19.19
CA ASP A 279 -13.88 18.57 -20.45
C ASP A 279 -14.28 17.08 -20.28
N ASP A 280 -15.02 16.76 -19.25
CA ASP A 280 -15.49 15.42 -18.89
C ASP A 280 -14.39 14.41 -18.54
N ARG A 281 -13.12 14.80 -18.52
CA ARG A 281 -12.02 13.93 -18.10
C ARG A 281 -12.06 13.75 -16.59
N LYS A 282 -11.71 12.55 -16.15
CA LYS A 282 -11.67 12.17 -14.73
C LYS A 282 -10.26 11.76 -14.34
N SER A 283 -9.83 12.17 -13.13
CA SER A 283 -8.48 11.89 -12.64
C SER A 283 -8.12 10.40 -12.70
N TRP A 284 -9.06 9.52 -12.35
CA TRP A 284 -8.83 8.07 -12.40
C TRP A 284 -8.62 7.52 -13.83
N GLU A 285 -9.25 8.11 -14.85
CA GLU A 285 -9.05 7.71 -16.25
C GLU A 285 -7.72 8.21 -16.78
N ILE A 286 -7.37 9.46 -16.44
CA ILE A 286 -6.07 10.05 -16.75
C ILE A 286 -4.95 9.21 -16.13
N PHE A 287 -5.09 8.82 -14.86
CA PHE A 287 -4.08 8.05 -14.15
C PHE A 287 -3.93 6.62 -14.66
N ARG A 288 -4.99 5.99 -15.14
CA ARG A 288 -4.98 4.58 -15.57
C ARG A 288 -3.94 4.29 -16.66
N LYS A 289 -3.75 5.18 -17.63
CA LYS A 289 -2.78 4.96 -18.71
C LYS A 289 -1.32 4.91 -18.21
N PRO A 290 -0.81 5.90 -17.45
CA PRO A 290 0.54 5.83 -16.87
C PRO A 290 0.69 4.69 -15.84
N PHE A 291 -0.33 4.36 -15.06
CA PHE A 291 -0.35 3.21 -14.17
C PHE A 291 -0.06 1.90 -14.93
N LEU A 292 -0.83 1.63 -15.97
CA LEU A 292 -0.64 0.44 -16.81
C LEU A 292 0.73 0.44 -17.51
N LYS A 293 1.21 1.61 -17.94
CA LYS A 293 2.54 1.74 -18.55
C LYS A 293 3.65 1.37 -17.57
N PHE A 294 3.54 1.81 -16.31
CA PHE A 294 4.52 1.48 -15.28
C PHE A 294 4.63 -0.03 -15.07
N PHE A 295 3.52 -0.71 -14.77
CA PHE A 295 3.56 -2.15 -14.50
C PHE A 295 3.90 -2.99 -15.74
N LYS A 296 3.45 -2.59 -16.93
CA LYS A 296 3.88 -3.26 -18.16
C LYS A 296 5.38 -3.15 -18.40
N LYS A 297 5.96 -1.96 -18.14
CA LYS A 297 7.40 -1.75 -18.31
C LYS A 297 8.23 -2.55 -17.31
N THR A 298 7.75 -2.68 -16.07
CA THR A 298 8.51 -3.30 -14.98
C THR A 298 8.30 -4.81 -14.87
N LEU A 299 7.11 -5.31 -15.19
CA LEU A 299 6.77 -6.72 -15.01
C LEU A 299 6.89 -7.57 -16.30
N LEU A 300 6.81 -6.97 -17.50
CA LEU A 300 6.90 -7.71 -18.77
C LEU A 300 8.29 -7.64 -19.42
N LYS A 301 9.15 -6.76 -18.96
CA LYS A 301 10.54 -6.66 -19.41
C LYS A 301 11.47 -7.27 -18.37
#